data_b22c9b017155de996c28826d683a7fed
#
_entry.id   b22c9b017155de996c28826d683a7fed
#
_cell.length_a   1.000
_cell.length_b   1.000
_cell.length_c   1.000
_cell.angle_alpha   90.00
_cell.angle_beta   90.00
_cell.angle_gamma   90.00
#
_symmetry.space_group_name_H-M   'P 1'
#
loop_
_entity.id
_entity.type
_entity.pdbx_description
1 polymer ?
#
loop_
_entity_poly.entity_id
_entity_poly.type
_entity_poly.pdbx_seq_one_letter_code
_entity_poly.pdbx_strand_id
1 'polypeptide(L)'
;MTHVPGNHGLLDLYGCDEAILKDEGRLKTALMAAAQATEATILTEHFHTFGGAGGVTGVLLLAESHISIHTWPEHRFAAIDAFICGGMKLEKVKEILCRELAVERAVWTVVNRGSDLTLF
;
A
#
# COMPACT_ATOMS: atom_id res chain seq x y z
N MET A 1 25.21 7.94 12.58
CA MET A 1 24.32 6.78 12.46
C MET A 1 23.95 6.57 11.02
N THR A 2 24.13 5.36 10.56
CA THR A 2 23.69 5.01 9.22
C THR A 2 22.37 4.24 9.30
N HIS A 3 21.53 4.48 8.36
CA HIS A 3 20.27 3.73 8.24
C HIS A 3 19.91 3.58 6.77
N VAL A 4 19.22 2.52 6.47
CA VAL A 4 18.68 2.31 5.15
C VAL A 4 17.57 3.34 4.93
N PRO A 5 17.57 4.07 3.80
CA PRO A 5 16.51 5.06 3.55
C PRO A 5 15.11 4.49 3.63
N GLY A 6 14.91 3.24 3.22
CA GLY A 6 13.62 2.62 3.37
C GLY A 6 13.55 1.24 2.75
N ASN A 7 12.48 0.56 3.09
CA ASN A 7 12.11 -0.72 2.49
C ASN A 7 10.87 -0.52 1.63
N HIS A 8 10.84 -1.17 0.48
CA HIS A 8 9.75 -1.05 -0.47
C HIS A 8 9.01 -2.38 -0.55
N GLY A 9 7.79 -2.42 -0.05
CA GLY A 9 6.95 -3.60 -0.11
C GLY A 9 6.05 -3.57 -1.33
N LEU A 10 6.00 -4.67 -2.05
CA LEU A 10 5.13 -4.84 -3.22
C LEU A 10 4.13 -5.93 -2.88
N LEU A 11 2.85 -5.58 -2.90
CA LEU A 11 1.78 -6.46 -2.45
C LEU A 11 0.77 -6.65 -3.57
N ASP A 12 0.68 -7.87 -4.07
CA ASP A 12 -0.34 -8.24 -5.05
C ASP A 12 -1.41 -9.05 -4.32
N LEU A 13 -2.65 -8.57 -4.38
CA LEU A 13 -3.78 -9.18 -3.70
C LEU A 13 -4.75 -9.77 -4.72
N TYR A 14 -5.05 -11.05 -4.56
CA TYR A 14 -5.93 -11.80 -5.45
C TYR A 14 -7.18 -12.27 -4.72
N GLY A 15 -8.29 -12.32 -5.44
CA GLY A 15 -9.55 -12.75 -4.85
C GLY A 15 -10.10 -11.77 -3.85
N CYS A 16 -9.88 -10.48 -4.08
CA CYS A 16 -10.46 -9.44 -3.24
C CYS A 16 -11.95 -9.32 -3.49
N ASP A 17 -12.66 -8.78 -2.51
CA ASP A 17 -14.08 -8.47 -2.68
C ASP A 17 -14.24 -7.36 -3.71
N GLU A 18 -14.98 -7.66 -4.78
CA GLU A 18 -15.16 -6.71 -5.89
C GLU A 18 -15.77 -5.39 -5.43
N ALA A 19 -16.75 -5.45 -4.52
CA ALA A 19 -17.42 -4.24 -4.04
C ALA A 19 -16.45 -3.34 -3.27
N ILE A 20 -15.54 -3.92 -2.52
CA ILE A 20 -14.51 -3.15 -1.78
C ILE A 20 -13.58 -2.47 -2.77
N LEU A 21 -13.19 -3.17 -3.84
CA LEU A 21 -12.25 -2.62 -4.82
C LEU A 21 -12.80 -1.44 -5.63
N LYS A 22 -14.12 -1.25 -5.61
CA LYS A 22 -14.80 -0.12 -6.28
C LYS A 22 -15.08 1.02 -5.31
N ASP A 23 -14.91 0.80 -4.03
CA ASP A 23 -15.32 1.75 -3.00
C ASP A 23 -14.13 2.62 -2.58
N GLU A 24 -14.04 3.80 -3.19
CA GLU A 24 -12.95 4.73 -2.93
C GLU A 24 -12.82 5.07 -1.45
N GLY A 25 -13.93 5.33 -0.77
CA GLY A 25 -13.90 5.66 0.66
C GLY A 25 -13.40 4.51 1.52
N ARG A 26 -13.79 3.28 1.19
CA ARG A 26 -13.34 2.10 1.91
C ARG A 26 -11.85 1.86 1.70
N LEU A 27 -11.36 2.04 0.48
CA LEU A 27 -9.95 1.87 0.17
C LEU A 27 -9.12 2.93 0.87
N LYS A 28 -9.59 4.17 0.88
CA LYS A 28 -8.93 5.26 1.60
C LYS A 28 -8.82 4.93 3.08
N THR A 29 -9.90 4.47 3.70
CA THR A 29 -9.89 4.09 5.11
C THR A 29 -8.89 2.98 5.39
N ALA A 30 -8.82 1.98 4.50
CA ALA A 30 -7.87 0.88 4.64
C ALA A 30 -6.42 1.36 4.57
N LEU A 31 -6.10 2.21 3.59
CA LEU A 31 -4.76 2.75 3.46
C LEU A 31 -4.38 3.63 4.64
N MET A 32 -5.32 4.42 5.14
CA MET A 32 -5.08 5.26 6.31
C MET A 32 -4.83 4.43 7.56
N ALA A 33 -5.56 3.34 7.74
CA ALA A 33 -5.32 2.43 8.87
C ALA A 33 -3.91 1.82 8.78
N ALA A 34 -3.50 1.44 7.58
CA ALA A 34 -2.15 0.90 7.38
C ALA A 34 -1.08 1.95 7.69
N ALA A 35 -1.27 3.19 7.24
CA ALA A 35 -0.34 4.28 7.52
C ALA A 35 -0.24 4.57 9.01
N GLN A 36 -1.38 4.61 9.70
CA GLN A 36 -1.41 4.87 11.14
C GLN A 36 -0.67 3.79 11.93
N ALA A 37 -0.74 2.55 11.47
CA ALA A 37 -0.03 1.44 12.12
C ALA A 37 1.49 1.59 12.01
N THR A 38 1.98 2.34 11.02
CA THR A 38 3.41 2.62 10.88
C THR A 38 3.84 3.85 11.68
N GLU A 39 2.89 4.54 12.28
CA GLU A 39 3.13 5.80 13.01
C GLU A 39 3.65 6.92 12.11
N ALA A 40 3.48 6.78 10.81
CA ALA A 40 3.92 7.80 9.86
C ALA A 40 2.96 8.99 9.85
N THR A 41 3.49 10.17 9.58
CA THR A 41 2.69 11.38 9.44
C THR A 41 2.10 11.42 8.04
N ILE A 42 0.78 11.50 7.95
CA ILE A 42 0.08 11.60 6.67
C ILE A 42 0.12 13.06 6.22
N LEU A 43 0.71 13.34 5.07
CA LEU A 43 0.81 14.69 4.52
C LEU A 43 -0.39 15.02 3.62
N THR A 44 -0.75 14.11 2.74
CA THR A 44 -1.88 14.31 1.85
C THR A 44 -2.32 12.98 1.27
N GLU A 45 -3.47 12.97 0.62
CA GLU A 45 -4.00 11.80 -0.04
C GLU A 45 -4.68 12.22 -1.34
N HIS A 46 -4.70 11.31 -2.30
CA HIS A 46 -5.39 11.55 -3.54
C HIS A 46 -5.91 10.23 -4.10
N PHE A 47 -7.20 10.19 -4.41
CA PHE A 47 -7.85 9.01 -4.95
C PHE A 47 -8.67 9.38 -6.17
N HIS A 48 -8.72 8.48 -7.13
CA HIS A 48 -9.49 8.67 -8.36
C HIS A 48 -10.19 7.37 -8.72
N THR A 49 -11.49 7.45 -8.98
CA THR A 49 -12.28 6.31 -9.44
C THR A 49 -12.50 6.44 -10.94
N PHE A 50 -12.09 5.42 -11.68
CA PHE A 50 -12.26 5.42 -13.13
C PHE A 50 -13.66 4.96 -13.52
N GLY A 51 -14.10 5.32 -14.73
CA GLY A 51 -15.33 4.81 -15.29
C GLY A 51 -15.18 3.33 -15.67
N GLY A 52 -16.22 2.78 -16.28
CA GLY A 52 -16.22 1.36 -16.67
C GLY A 52 -16.36 0.45 -15.47
N ALA A 53 -15.38 -0.39 -15.21
CA ALA A 53 -15.41 -1.37 -14.11
C ALA A 53 -15.29 -0.74 -12.72
N GLY A 54 -14.99 0.55 -12.64
CA GLY A 54 -14.92 1.26 -11.37
C GLY A 54 -13.61 1.08 -10.62
N GLY A 55 -12.52 0.78 -11.33
CA GLY A 55 -11.20 0.69 -10.71
C GLY A 55 -10.78 1.99 -10.06
N VAL A 56 -9.97 1.88 -9.01
CA VAL A 56 -9.51 3.02 -8.21
C VAL A 56 -7.99 3.08 -8.23
N THR A 57 -7.47 4.29 -8.37
CA THR A 57 -6.06 4.59 -8.14
C THR A 57 -5.98 5.53 -6.96
N GLY A 58 -5.10 5.22 -5.99
CA GLY A 58 -4.96 6.07 -4.82
C GLY A 58 -3.55 6.11 -4.29
N VAL A 59 -3.22 7.19 -3.62
CA VAL A 59 -1.93 7.35 -2.97
C VAL A 59 -2.07 8.13 -1.68
N LEU A 60 -1.36 7.67 -0.65
CA LEU A 60 -1.12 8.45 0.56
C LEU A 60 0.32 8.91 0.52
N LEU A 61 0.54 10.22 0.59
CA LEU A 61 1.86 10.77 0.80
C LEU A 61 2.10 10.89 2.29
N LEU A 62 3.17 10.28 2.74
CA LEU A 62 3.57 10.31 4.15
C LEU A 62 4.89 11.06 4.24
N ALA A 63 5.25 11.51 5.43
CA ALA A 63 6.57 12.12 5.62
C ALA A 63 7.64 11.06 5.30
N GLU A 64 8.40 11.27 4.23
CA GLU A 64 9.47 10.38 3.73
C GLU A 64 9.00 9.00 3.28
N SER A 65 7.70 8.83 3.01
CA SER A 65 7.13 7.52 2.69
C SER A 65 5.89 7.67 1.81
N HIS A 66 5.37 6.58 1.32
CA HIS A 66 4.09 6.58 0.62
C HIS A 66 3.48 5.18 0.62
N ILE A 67 2.16 5.13 0.41
CA ILE A 67 1.43 3.90 0.13
C ILE A 67 0.55 4.19 -1.07
N SER A 68 0.63 3.36 -2.10
CA SER A 68 -0.22 3.50 -3.28
C SER A 68 -0.99 2.23 -3.57
N ILE A 69 -2.12 2.38 -4.26
CA ILE A 69 -2.97 1.26 -4.63
C ILE A 69 -3.57 1.49 -6.02
N HIS A 70 -3.68 0.39 -6.77
CA HIS A 70 -4.42 0.32 -8.01
C HIS A 70 -5.33 -0.90 -7.92
N THR A 71 -6.60 -0.75 -8.29
CA THR A 71 -7.54 -1.86 -8.25
C THR A 71 -8.12 -2.18 -9.61
N TRP A 72 -8.36 -3.47 -9.84
CA TRP A 72 -9.06 -3.99 -11.00
C TRP A 72 -10.22 -4.86 -10.49
N PRO A 73 -11.38 -4.23 -10.21
CA PRO A 73 -12.52 -4.95 -9.62
C PRO A 73 -12.96 -6.16 -10.47
N GLU A 74 -12.91 -6.00 -11.79
CA GLU A 74 -13.30 -7.06 -12.72
C GLU A 74 -12.41 -8.30 -12.63
N HIS A 75 -11.20 -8.14 -12.14
CA HIS A 75 -10.26 -9.25 -11.90
C HIS A 75 -10.10 -9.59 -10.43
N ARG A 76 -10.83 -8.90 -9.56
CA ARG A 76 -10.72 -9.06 -8.12
C ARG A 76 -9.28 -8.94 -7.64
N PHE A 77 -8.57 -7.99 -8.24
CA PHE A 77 -7.14 -7.82 -8.05
C PHE A 77 -6.79 -6.40 -7.62
N ALA A 78 -5.83 -6.29 -6.71
CA ALA A 78 -5.26 -5.01 -6.30
C ALA A 78 -3.74 -5.11 -6.26
N ALA A 79 -3.08 -4.08 -6.79
CA ALA A 79 -1.65 -3.93 -6.70
C ALA A 79 -1.35 -2.77 -5.75
N ILE A 80 -0.57 -3.05 -4.72
CA ILE A 80 -0.25 -2.06 -3.69
C ILE A 80 1.25 -2.00 -3.54
N ASP A 81 1.79 -0.80 -3.31
CA ASP A 81 3.16 -0.68 -2.87
C ASP A 81 3.25 0.27 -1.70
N ALA A 82 4.22 0.02 -0.83
CA ALA A 82 4.47 0.85 0.33
C ALA A 82 5.97 1.05 0.49
N PHE A 83 6.41 2.30 0.43
CA PHE A 83 7.79 2.65 0.71
C PHE A 83 7.81 3.28 2.10
N ILE A 84 8.39 2.56 3.05
CA ILE A 84 8.36 2.95 4.46
C ILE A 84 9.78 2.97 5.02
N CYS A 85 10.10 4.03 5.74
CA CYS A 85 11.35 4.10 6.48
C CYS A 85 11.19 3.32 7.78
N GLY A 86 12.09 2.39 8.05
CA GLY A 86 11.99 1.54 9.24
C GLY A 86 11.27 0.23 8.95
N GLY A 87 12.05 -0.82 8.68
CA GLY A 87 11.56 -2.06 8.08
C GLY A 87 10.49 -2.83 8.82
N MET A 88 10.51 -2.84 10.16
CA MET A 88 9.56 -3.68 10.91
C MET A 88 8.10 -3.24 10.73
N LYS A 89 7.89 -1.94 10.49
CA LYS A 89 6.54 -1.41 10.35
C LYS A 89 5.90 -1.75 9.02
N LEU A 90 6.71 -2.10 8.03
CA LEU A 90 6.22 -2.46 6.70
C LEU A 90 5.31 -3.69 6.73
N GLU A 91 5.61 -4.67 7.57
CA GLU A 91 4.79 -5.87 7.71
C GLU A 91 3.37 -5.55 8.19
N LYS A 92 3.22 -4.50 8.99
CA LYS A 92 1.91 -4.08 9.48
C LYS A 92 1.03 -3.59 8.35
N VAL A 93 1.62 -2.95 7.35
CA VAL A 93 0.88 -2.50 6.16
C VAL A 93 0.29 -3.71 5.45
N LYS A 94 1.10 -4.74 5.23
CA LYS A 94 0.64 -5.98 4.61
C LYS A 94 -0.51 -6.61 5.39
N GLU A 95 -0.34 -6.78 6.70
CA GLU A 95 -1.34 -7.43 7.55
C GLU A 95 -2.68 -6.70 7.51
N ILE A 96 -2.64 -5.38 7.65
CA ILE A 96 -3.85 -4.58 7.69
C ILE A 96 -4.57 -4.60 6.34
N LEU A 97 -3.83 -4.43 5.24
CA LEU A 97 -4.44 -4.41 3.92
C LEU A 97 -5.02 -5.76 3.51
N CYS A 98 -4.35 -6.85 3.86
CA CYS A 98 -4.89 -8.19 3.61
C CYS A 98 -6.21 -8.40 4.34
N ARG A 99 -6.30 -7.93 5.56
CA ARG A 99 -7.52 -8.03 6.36
C ARG A 99 -8.63 -7.14 5.81
N GLU A 100 -8.30 -5.87 5.52
CA GLU A 100 -9.30 -4.89 5.12
C GLU A 100 -9.89 -5.13 3.74
N LEU A 101 -9.13 -5.74 2.84
CA LEU A 101 -9.58 -6.01 1.48
C LEU A 101 -10.14 -7.42 1.29
N ALA A 102 -10.23 -8.21 2.36
CA ALA A 102 -10.81 -9.54 2.34
C ALA A 102 -10.24 -10.42 1.23
N VAL A 103 -8.92 -10.58 1.21
CA VAL A 103 -8.22 -11.26 0.11
C VAL A 103 -8.18 -12.77 0.30
N GLU A 104 -8.15 -13.50 -0.82
CA GLU A 104 -7.97 -14.95 -0.80
C GLU A 104 -6.50 -15.34 -0.86
N ARG A 105 -5.68 -14.55 -1.55
CA ARG A 105 -4.26 -14.83 -1.71
C ARG A 105 -3.46 -13.54 -1.83
N ALA A 106 -2.31 -13.51 -1.19
CA ALA A 106 -1.40 -12.36 -1.25
C ALA A 106 -0.01 -12.81 -1.66
N VAL A 107 0.62 -12.02 -2.53
CA VAL A 107 2.03 -12.20 -2.87
C VAL A 107 2.77 -10.98 -2.38
N TRP A 108 3.77 -11.18 -1.54
CA TRP A 108 4.49 -10.12 -0.85
C TRP A 108 5.97 -10.16 -1.17
N THR A 109 6.50 -9.05 -1.64
CA THR A 109 7.93 -8.92 -1.98
C THR A 109 8.46 -7.67 -1.31
N VAL A 110 9.60 -7.77 -0.65
CA VAL A 110 10.26 -6.63 -0.01
C VAL A 110 11.58 -6.35 -0.69
N VAL A 111 11.80 -5.10 -1.06
CA VAL A 111 13.05 -4.65 -1.68
C VAL A 111 13.68 -3.61 -0.77
N ASN A 112 14.91 -3.84 -0.35
CA ASN A 112 15.67 -2.85 0.41
C ASN A 112 16.21 -1.81 -0.55
N ARG A 113 15.97 -0.55 -0.24
CA ARG A 113 16.38 0.55 -1.09
C ARG A 113 17.58 1.27 -0.46
N GLY A 114 18.53 1.66 -1.30
CA GLY A 114 19.69 2.41 -0.84
C GLY A 114 20.72 1.60 -0.09
N SER A 115 20.72 0.27 -0.25
CA SER A 115 21.67 -0.59 0.46
C SER A 115 23.12 -0.37 0.03
N ASP A 116 23.32 0.25 -1.15
CA ASP A 116 24.68 0.51 -1.66
C ASP A 116 25.20 1.90 -1.33
N LEU A 117 24.52 2.63 -0.45
CA LEU A 117 24.93 4.00 -0.11
C LEU A 117 26.33 4.10 0.47
N THR A 118 26.81 3.04 1.13
CA THR A 118 28.16 3.03 1.68
C THR A 118 29.25 3.02 0.62
N LEU A 119 28.89 2.80 -0.65
CA LEU A 119 29.83 2.80 -1.77
C LEU A 119 30.04 4.21 -2.33
N PHE A 120 29.27 5.15 -1.88
CA PHE A 120 29.28 6.54 -2.36
C PHE A 120 29.41 7.49 -1.18
#